data_aa53507a4bb4f62fe5b1bddc8471665a
#
_entry.id   aa53507a4bb4f62fe5b1bddc8471665a
#
_cell.length_a   1.000
_cell.length_b   1.000
_cell.length_c   1.000
_cell.angle_alpha   90.00
_cell.angle_beta   90.00
_cell.angle_gamma   90.00
#
_symmetry.space_group_name_H-M   'P 1'
#
loop_
_entity.id
_entity.type
_entity.pdbx_description
1 polymer ?
#
loop_
_entity_poly.entity_id
_entity_poly.type
_entity_poly.pdbx_seq_one_letter_code
_entity_poly.pdbx_strand_id
1 'polypeptide(L)'
;AATVGAQTPPAPTAAPAAPPAASTGPDYIIGPGDTIQVFVWRNPELSVSVPVRPDGKVSTPLIEDMVAVGKTPSELARDMETKLAEYIRSPQVNVIVTNPQSAFSKITVVGQVTNPGAVPYREGMTALDVVLAVGGLAEFAAGNRAKLVRKDAKGKAVEKRVRLEDLLKKGKLKENILMMPGDVLIVPESFF
;
A
#
# COMPACT_ATOMS: atom_id res chain seq x y z
N ALA A 1 39.51 -11.51 55.11
CA ALA A 1 38.50 -11.98 54.17
C ALA A 1 38.07 -10.81 53.29
N ALA A 2 38.59 -10.76 52.05
CA ALA A 2 38.23 -9.72 51.05
C ALA A 2 37.26 -10.34 50.04
N THR A 3 36.06 -9.78 49.95
CA THR A 3 35.02 -10.19 49.00
C THR A 3 35.27 -9.47 47.70
N VAL A 4 35.64 -10.22 46.66
CA VAL A 4 35.78 -9.72 45.27
C VAL A 4 34.39 -9.61 44.66
N GLY A 5 33.93 -8.38 44.40
CA GLY A 5 32.69 -8.11 43.69
C GLY A 5 32.86 -8.43 42.18
N ALA A 6 32.07 -9.39 41.69
CA ALA A 6 32.00 -9.72 40.29
C ALA A 6 31.29 -8.60 39.55
N GLN A 7 31.99 -7.89 38.66
CA GLN A 7 31.40 -6.94 37.71
C GLN A 7 30.79 -7.70 36.53
N THR A 8 29.48 -7.58 36.37
CA THR A 8 28.75 -8.06 35.19
C THR A 8 29.15 -7.21 33.96
N PRO A 9 29.54 -7.81 32.83
CA PRO A 9 29.88 -7.04 31.63
C PRO A 9 28.61 -6.37 31.06
N PRO A 10 28.71 -5.16 30.48
CA PRO A 10 27.58 -4.46 29.87
C PRO A 10 27.09 -5.24 28.63
N ALA A 11 25.77 -5.32 28.52
CA ALA A 11 25.11 -5.92 27.37
C ALA A 11 25.52 -5.23 26.04
N PRO A 12 25.66 -5.96 24.93
CA PRO A 12 26.03 -5.36 23.65
C PRO A 12 24.93 -4.40 23.21
N THR A 13 25.33 -3.14 22.97
CA THR A 13 24.48 -2.10 22.35
C THR A 13 24.06 -2.59 20.98
N ALA A 14 22.77 -2.78 20.80
CA ALA A 14 22.17 -3.14 19.52
C ALA A 14 22.58 -2.08 18.46
N ALA A 15 23.26 -2.51 17.41
CA ALA A 15 23.56 -1.68 16.27
C ALA A 15 22.25 -1.12 15.67
N PRO A 16 22.24 0.13 15.18
CA PRO A 16 21.06 0.67 14.52
C PRO A 16 20.69 -0.24 13.33
N ALA A 17 19.45 -0.69 13.30
CA ALA A 17 18.93 -1.49 12.20
C ALA A 17 19.14 -0.74 10.90
N ALA A 18 19.76 -1.39 9.91
CA ALA A 18 19.90 -0.85 8.57
C ALA A 18 18.52 -0.47 8.02
N PRO A 19 18.41 0.64 7.27
CA PRO A 19 17.15 1.01 6.65
C PRO A 19 16.65 -0.16 5.78
N PRO A 20 15.35 -0.45 5.78
CA PRO A 20 14.80 -1.52 4.95
C PRO A 20 15.20 -1.26 3.50
N ALA A 21 15.74 -2.30 2.84
CA ALA A 21 16.09 -2.27 1.43
C ALA A 21 14.86 -1.82 0.63
N ALA A 22 15.07 -0.93 -0.33
CA ALA A 22 14.03 -0.43 -1.22
C ALA A 22 13.28 -1.63 -1.83
N SER A 23 12.00 -1.74 -1.53
CA SER A 23 11.13 -2.75 -2.10
C SER A 23 11.02 -2.51 -3.61
N THR A 24 11.33 -3.53 -4.41
CA THR A 24 11.21 -3.49 -5.88
C THR A 24 9.77 -3.75 -6.35
N GLY A 25 8.78 -3.52 -5.49
CA GLY A 25 7.37 -3.59 -5.80
C GLY A 25 6.85 -2.32 -6.48
N PRO A 26 5.62 -2.34 -7.04
CA PRO A 26 5.00 -1.13 -7.57
C PRO A 26 4.88 -0.09 -6.45
N ASP A 27 5.44 1.11 -6.69
CA ASP A 27 5.43 2.20 -5.72
C ASP A 27 3.99 2.51 -5.27
N TYR A 28 3.82 2.75 -3.98
CA TYR A 28 2.54 3.16 -3.43
C TYR A 28 2.12 4.50 -4.03
N ILE A 29 0.88 4.57 -4.52
CA ILE A 29 0.29 5.81 -5.04
C ILE A 29 -0.64 6.40 -4.00
N ILE A 30 -0.34 7.62 -3.58
CA ILE A 30 -1.14 8.36 -2.61
C ILE A 30 -2.51 8.67 -3.18
N GLY A 31 -3.55 8.44 -2.39
CA GLY A 31 -4.93 8.70 -2.76
C GLY A 31 -5.72 9.49 -1.72
N PRO A 32 -6.91 9.96 -2.08
CA PRO A 32 -7.78 10.67 -1.15
C PRO A 32 -8.13 9.83 0.07
N GLY A 33 -8.10 10.42 1.25
CA GLY A 33 -8.39 9.75 2.52
C GLY A 33 -7.18 9.11 3.19
N ASP A 34 -6.02 9.01 2.51
CA ASP A 34 -4.80 8.56 3.14
C ASP A 34 -4.32 9.56 4.20
N THR A 35 -3.66 9.08 5.23
CA THR A 35 -2.96 9.94 6.18
C THR A 35 -1.47 9.82 5.93
N ILE A 36 -0.83 10.95 5.68
CA ILE A 36 0.60 11.05 5.48
C ILE A 36 1.24 11.79 6.64
N GLN A 37 2.42 11.35 7.03
CA GLN A 37 3.30 12.06 7.94
C GLN A 37 4.42 12.68 7.11
N VAL A 38 4.51 14.00 7.18
CA VAL A 38 5.58 14.78 6.57
C VAL A 38 6.60 15.06 7.66
N PHE A 39 7.83 14.67 7.44
CA PHE A 39 8.96 14.93 8.33
C PHE A 39 9.96 15.84 7.64
N VAL A 40 10.26 17.00 8.24
CA VAL A 40 11.22 17.96 7.71
C VAL A 40 12.46 17.99 8.60
N TRP A 41 13.60 17.60 8.04
CA TRP A 41 14.85 17.52 8.78
C TRP A 41 15.26 18.88 9.35
N ARG A 42 15.64 18.91 10.63
CA ARG A 42 16.01 20.10 11.41
C ARG A 42 14.90 21.14 11.62
N ASN A 43 13.66 20.85 11.20
CA ASN A 43 12.52 21.76 11.39
C ASN A 43 11.34 20.95 11.92
N PRO A 44 11.34 20.56 13.21
CA PRO A 44 10.27 19.77 13.79
C PRO A 44 8.91 20.48 13.79
N GLU A 45 8.91 21.80 13.81
CA GLU A 45 7.71 22.63 13.71
C GLU A 45 6.99 22.56 12.36
N LEU A 46 7.69 22.12 11.31
CA LEU A 46 7.12 21.86 9.98
C LEU A 46 6.73 20.39 9.78
N SER A 47 7.08 19.54 10.75
CA SER A 47 6.80 18.09 10.67
C SER A 47 5.41 17.82 11.22
N VAL A 48 4.50 17.40 10.35
CA VAL A 48 3.07 17.23 10.68
C VAL A 48 2.51 15.95 10.07
N SER A 49 1.45 15.44 10.70
CA SER A 49 0.61 14.37 10.12
C SER A 49 -0.66 15.00 9.57
N VAL A 50 -0.91 14.82 8.29
CA VAL A 50 -2.05 15.43 7.59
C VAL A 50 -2.80 14.40 6.75
N PRO A 51 -4.14 14.47 6.70
CA PRO A 51 -4.92 13.66 5.77
C PRO A 51 -4.87 14.25 4.36
N VAL A 52 -4.87 13.38 3.36
CA VAL A 52 -5.11 13.76 1.97
C VAL A 52 -6.59 14.07 1.80
N ARG A 53 -6.89 15.31 1.42
CA ARG A 53 -8.25 15.79 1.25
C ARG A 53 -8.98 15.06 0.10
N PRO A 54 -10.32 15.07 0.06
CA PRO A 54 -11.09 14.48 -1.04
C PRO A 54 -10.77 15.06 -2.42
N ASP A 55 -10.29 16.33 -2.47
CA ASP A 55 -9.82 16.98 -3.70
C ASP A 55 -8.39 16.53 -4.12
N GLY A 56 -7.79 15.60 -3.37
CA GLY A 56 -6.46 15.05 -3.65
C GLY A 56 -5.29 15.94 -3.23
N LYS A 57 -5.55 16.99 -2.47
CA LYS A 57 -4.53 17.93 -2.00
C LYS A 57 -4.21 17.73 -0.53
N VAL A 58 -3.03 18.20 -0.14
CA VAL A 58 -2.57 18.30 1.25
C VAL A 58 -2.15 19.71 1.56
N SER A 59 -2.34 20.12 2.81
CA SER A 59 -1.88 21.40 3.32
C SER A 59 -1.00 21.15 4.54
N THR A 60 0.20 21.70 4.51
CA THR A 60 1.18 21.64 5.60
C THR A 60 1.61 23.06 5.96
N PRO A 61 2.30 23.27 7.10
CA PRO A 61 2.87 24.59 7.39
C PRO A 61 3.73 25.09 6.23
N LEU A 62 3.55 26.33 5.82
CA LEU A 62 4.19 27.02 4.70
C LEU A 62 3.83 26.52 3.29
N ILE A 63 3.10 25.40 3.16
CA ILE A 63 2.66 24.88 1.86
C ILE A 63 1.15 24.64 1.91
N GLU A 64 0.42 25.44 1.17
CA GLU A 64 -1.02 25.28 0.99
C GLU A 64 -1.33 24.59 -0.33
N ASP A 65 -2.40 23.78 -0.34
CA ASP A 65 -3.02 23.19 -1.55
C ASP A 65 -2.07 22.43 -2.50
N MET A 66 -1.11 21.67 -1.95
CA MET A 66 -0.24 20.83 -2.78
C MET A 66 -0.97 19.58 -3.24
N VAL A 67 -0.90 19.28 -4.54
CA VAL A 67 -1.45 18.04 -5.12
C VAL A 67 -0.61 16.83 -4.66
N ALA A 68 -1.25 15.92 -3.94
CA ALA A 68 -0.64 14.67 -3.44
C ALA A 68 -1.16 13.44 -4.17
N VAL A 69 -2.42 13.45 -4.60
CA VAL A 69 -3.04 12.31 -5.29
C VAL A 69 -2.31 11.96 -6.58
N GLY A 70 -2.15 10.66 -6.82
CA GLY A 70 -1.48 10.16 -8.02
C GLY A 70 0.04 10.19 -7.98
N LYS A 71 0.65 10.70 -6.89
CA LYS A 71 2.10 10.73 -6.68
C LYS A 71 2.54 9.66 -5.71
N THR A 72 3.79 9.24 -5.83
CA THR A 72 4.45 8.45 -4.81
C THR A 72 4.87 9.31 -3.63
N PRO A 73 5.08 8.74 -2.43
CA PRO A 73 5.61 9.49 -1.29
C PRO A 73 6.93 10.20 -1.60
N SER A 74 7.79 9.57 -2.40
CA SER A 74 9.09 10.12 -2.80
C SER A 74 8.94 11.33 -3.76
N GLU A 75 8.01 11.27 -4.70
CA GLU A 75 7.71 12.40 -5.60
C GLU A 75 7.12 13.57 -4.83
N LEU A 76 6.18 13.29 -3.91
CA LEU A 76 5.58 14.31 -3.07
C LEU A 76 6.63 14.98 -2.17
N ALA A 77 7.57 14.21 -1.61
CA ALA A 77 8.66 14.75 -0.81
C ALA A 77 9.52 15.74 -1.61
N ARG A 78 9.90 15.41 -2.85
CA ARG A 78 10.69 16.30 -3.73
C ARG A 78 9.94 17.58 -4.10
N ASP A 79 8.64 17.46 -4.36
CA ASP A 79 7.80 18.61 -4.65
C ASP A 79 7.70 19.55 -3.43
N MET A 80 7.58 18.96 -2.22
CA MET A 80 7.59 19.70 -0.97
C MET A 80 8.94 20.40 -0.72
N GLU A 81 10.07 19.70 -0.97
CA GLU A 81 11.41 20.28 -0.89
C GLU A 81 11.56 21.50 -1.80
N THR A 82 11.05 21.40 -3.03
CA THR A 82 11.10 22.51 -3.99
C THR A 82 10.32 23.72 -3.49
N LYS A 83 9.13 23.49 -2.90
CA LYS A 83 8.32 24.56 -2.34
C LYS A 83 8.90 25.16 -1.06
N LEU A 84 9.40 24.31 -0.15
CA LEU A 84 10.01 24.76 1.09
C LEU A 84 11.35 25.49 0.86
N ALA A 85 12.02 25.27 -0.24
CA ALA A 85 13.27 25.97 -0.59
C ALA A 85 13.09 27.50 -0.72
N GLU A 86 11.85 27.98 -0.91
CA GLU A 86 11.50 29.40 -0.92
C GLU A 86 11.59 30.00 0.49
N TYR A 87 11.43 29.20 1.54
CA TYR A 87 11.34 29.65 2.94
C TYR A 87 12.53 29.22 3.78
N ILE A 88 13.11 28.04 3.49
CA ILE A 88 14.24 27.47 4.26
C ILE A 88 15.36 27.00 3.35
N ARG A 89 16.61 27.06 3.86
CA ARG A 89 17.78 26.63 3.10
C ARG A 89 17.91 25.09 3.12
N SER A 90 18.03 24.49 1.95
CA SER A 90 18.28 23.04 1.77
C SER A 90 17.30 22.16 2.56
N PRO A 91 15.98 22.29 2.36
CA PRO A 91 15.03 21.43 3.05
C PRO A 91 15.23 19.98 2.63
N GLN A 92 15.13 19.07 3.60
CA GLN A 92 15.08 17.63 3.36
C GLN A 92 13.76 17.12 3.93
N VAL A 93 12.92 16.58 3.07
CA VAL A 93 11.57 16.13 3.42
C VAL A 93 11.48 14.61 3.23
N ASN A 94 10.90 13.96 4.21
CA ASN A 94 10.49 12.56 4.10
C ASN A 94 8.98 12.46 4.30
N VAL A 95 8.31 11.76 3.39
CA VAL A 95 6.87 11.53 3.44
C VAL A 95 6.61 10.05 3.70
N ILE A 96 5.85 9.75 4.74
CA ILE A 96 5.49 8.40 5.15
C ILE A 96 3.97 8.28 5.15
N VAL A 97 3.43 7.27 4.48
CA VAL A 97 1.99 6.96 4.56
C VAL A 97 1.76 6.14 5.83
N THR A 98 1.06 6.75 6.81
CA THR A 98 0.79 6.12 8.10
C THR A 98 -0.51 5.33 8.11
N ASN A 99 -1.51 5.79 7.35
CA ASN A 99 -2.82 5.14 7.27
C ASN A 99 -3.34 5.15 5.83
N PRO A 100 -3.13 4.06 5.06
CA PRO A 100 -3.61 3.94 3.69
C PRO A 100 -5.12 3.65 3.67
N GLN A 101 -5.95 4.63 3.42
CA GLN A 101 -7.42 4.52 3.34
C GLN A 101 -7.96 4.63 1.91
N SER A 102 -7.13 5.06 0.97
CA SER A 102 -7.57 5.29 -0.41
C SER A 102 -8.02 4.01 -1.10
N ALA A 103 -8.89 4.18 -2.10
CA ALA A 103 -9.30 3.08 -2.98
C ALA A 103 -8.11 2.47 -3.75
N PHE A 104 -7.02 3.24 -3.92
CA PHE A 104 -5.78 2.76 -4.54
C PHE A 104 -4.97 1.81 -3.65
N SER A 105 -5.29 1.71 -2.36
CA SER A 105 -4.62 0.80 -1.43
C SER A 105 -5.39 -0.50 -1.18
N LYS A 106 -6.48 -0.74 -1.89
CA LYS A 106 -7.38 -1.89 -1.67
C LYS A 106 -7.62 -2.65 -2.97
N ILE A 107 -7.88 -3.95 -2.84
CA ILE A 107 -8.39 -4.80 -3.90
C ILE A 107 -9.86 -5.06 -3.59
N THR A 108 -10.74 -4.83 -4.55
CA THR A 108 -12.17 -5.08 -4.37
C THR A 108 -12.54 -6.44 -4.92
N VAL A 109 -13.23 -7.25 -4.13
CA VAL A 109 -13.72 -8.57 -4.54
C VAL A 109 -15.25 -8.54 -4.53
N VAL A 110 -15.85 -8.86 -5.67
CA VAL A 110 -17.30 -8.88 -5.86
C VAL A 110 -17.76 -10.21 -6.48
N GLY A 111 -19.01 -10.57 -6.20
CA GLY A 111 -19.65 -11.76 -6.73
C GLY A 111 -19.64 -12.93 -5.77
N GLN A 112 -19.58 -14.16 -6.29
CA GLN A 112 -19.76 -15.40 -5.53
C GLN A 112 -18.48 -15.82 -4.80
N VAL A 113 -18.17 -15.08 -3.72
CA VAL A 113 -17.16 -15.40 -2.72
C VAL A 113 -17.83 -15.41 -1.33
N THR A 114 -17.18 -16.03 -0.36
CA THR A 114 -17.78 -16.18 0.98
C THR A 114 -18.05 -14.82 1.64
N ASN A 115 -17.12 -13.88 1.57
CA ASN A 115 -17.25 -12.53 2.12
C ASN A 115 -16.82 -11.49 1.08
N PRO A 116 -17.72 -11.06 0.17
CA PRO A 116 -17.39 -10.01 -0.79
C PRO A 116 -17.06 -8.71 -0.08
N GLY A 117 -16.05 -8.00 -0.57
CA GLY A 117 -15.60 -6.76 0.05
C GLY A 117 -14.25 -6.25 -0.45
N ALA A 118 -13.72 -5.25 0.23
CA ALA A 118 -12.43 -4.66 -0.05
C ALA A 118 -11.35 -5.29 0.85
N VAL A 119 -10.31 -5.82 0.24
CA VAL A 119 -9.14 -6.40 0.91
C VAL A 119 -7.99 -5.40 0.85
N PRO A 120 -7.34 -5.06 1.98
CA PRO A 120 -6.15 -4.21 1.96
C PRO A 120 -5.06 -4.85 1.11
N TYR A 121 -4.51 -4.09 0.17
CA TYR A 121 -3.39 -4.56 -0.66
C TYR A 121 -2.13 -4.68 0.18
N ARG A 122 -1.36 -5.73 -0.07
CA ARG A 122 0.01 -5.92 0.44
C ARG A 122 0.93 -6.20 -0.73
N GLU A 123 2.15 -5.72 -0.65
CA GLU A 123 3.16 -5.98 -1.67
C GLU A 123 3.35 -7.49 -1.89
N GLY A 124 3.42 -7.90 -3.16
CA GLY A 124 3.54 -9.31 -3.53
C GLY A 124 2.25 -10.12 -3.43
N MET A 125 1.12 -9.49 -3.09
CA MET A 125 -0.17 -10.18 -2.96
C MET A 125 -0.65 -10.75 -4.28
N THR A 126 -1.09 -11.99 -4.24
CA THR A 126 -1.55 -12.75 -5.43
C THR A 126 -3.07 -12.94 -5.42
N ALA A 127 -3.62 -13.37 -6.55
CA ALA A 127 -5.06 -13.70 -6.64
C ALA A 127 -5.47 -14.78 -5.63
N LEU A 128 -4.59 -15.74 -5.33
CA LEU A 128 -4.83 -16.74 -4.30
C LEU A 128 -4.99 -16.11 -2.91
N ASP A 129 -4.07 -15.21 -2.54
CA ASP A 129 -4.11 -14.54 -1.23
C ASP A 129 -5.38 -13.73 -1.05
N VAL A 130 -5.81 -13.03 -2.11
CA VAL A 130 -7.05 -12.24 -2.11
C VAL A 130 -8.27 -13.12 -1.90
N VAL A 131 -8.35 -14.25 -2.63
CA VAL A 131 -9.49 -15.18 -2.50
C VAL A 131 -9.52 -15.81 -1.11
N LEU A 132 -8.37 -16.18 -0.56
CA LEU A 132 -8.29 -16.71 0.81
C LEU A 132 -8.69 -15.67 1.86
N ALA A 133 -8.30 -14.40 1.67
CA ALA A 133 -8.66 -13.30 2.57
C ALA A 133 -10.18 -13.05 2.64
N VAL A 134 -10.92 -13.32 1.55
CA VAL A 134 -12.40 -13.22 1.51
C VAL A 134 -13.10 -14.55 1.87
N GLY A 135 -12.37 -15.53 2.40
CA GLY A 135 -12.93 -16.81 2.87
C GLY A 135 -13.13 -17.85 1.77
N GLY A 136 -12.56 -17.65 0.57
CA GLY A 136 -12.67 -18.58 -0.54
C GLY A 136 -13.84 -18.32 -1.48
N LEU A 137 -14.03 -19.23 -2.43
CA LEU A 137 -15.16 -19.22 -3.37
C LEU A 137 -16.42 -19.74 -2.70
N ALA A 138 -17.57 -19.11 -2.99
CA ALA A 138 -18.87 -19.61 -2.56
C ALA A 138 -19.25 -20.88 -3.30
N GLU A 139 -20.27 -21.60 -2.80
CA GLU A 139 -20.70 -22.91 -3.31
C GLU A 139 -21.09 -22.91 -4.80
N PHE A 140 -21.71 -21.81 -5.26
CA PHE A 140 -22.14 -21.65 -6.65
C PHE A 140 -21.23 -20.72 -7.46
N ALA A 141 -19.97 -20.58 -7.07
CA ALA A 141 -19.03 -19.72 -7.77
C ALA A 141 -18.50 -20.38 -9.05
N ALA A 142 -18.55 -19.65 -10.17
CA ALA A 142 -17.86 -20.01 -11.40
C ALA A 142 -16.39 -19.57 -11.35
N GLY A 143 -15.58 -20.16 -10.47
CA GLY A 143 -14.20 -19.74 -10.21
C GLY A 143 -13.30 -19.70 -11.44
N ASN A 144 -13.53 -20.58 -12.44
CA ASN A 144 -12.76 -20.58 -13.68
C ASN A 144 -13.22 -19.53 -14.71
N ARG A 145 -14.31 -18.79 -14.41
CA ARG A 145 -14.79 -17.66 -15.21
C ARG A 145 -14.56 -16.32 -14.51
N ALA A 146 -13.81 -16.31 -13.41
CA ALA A 146 -13.48 -15.07 -12.72
C ALA A 146 -12.71 -14.10 -13.63
N LYS A 147 -12.95 -12.81 -13.42
CA LYS A 147 -12.34 -11.71 -14.16
C LYS A 147 -11.62 -10.78 -13.21
N LEU A 148 -10.38 -10.45 -13.55
CA LEU A 148 -9.62 -9.38 -12.94
C LEU A 148 -9.78 -8.14 -13.82
N VAL A 149 -10.29 -7.06 -13.25
CA VAL A 149 -10.39 -5.75 -13.91
C VAL A 149 -9.33 -4.85 -13.31
N ARG A 150 -8.42 -4.40 -14.14
CA ARG A 150 -7.33 -3.49 -13.77
C ARG A 150 -7.43 -2.21 -14.58
N LYS A 151 -7.25 -1.06 -13.96
CA LYS A 151 -7.10 0.21 -14.66
C LYS A 151 -5.65 0.40 -15.09
N ASP A 152 -5.42 0.68 -16.36
CA ASP A 152 -4.09 1.04 -16.86
C ASP A 152 -3.73 2.48 -16.47
N ALA A 153 -2.50 2.90 -16.76
CA ALA A 153 -2.02 4.26 -16.51
C ALA A 153 -2.83 5.36 -17.21
N LYS A 154 -3.65 4.98 -18.22
CA LYS A 154 -4.55 5.89 -18.97
C LYS A 154 -5.99 5.86 -18.43
N GLY A 155 -6.24 5.14 -17.31
CA GLY A 155 -7.56 4.99 -16.72
C GLY A 155 -8.49 4.02 -17.47
N LYS A 156 -8.01 3.32 -18.50
CA LYS A 156 -8.79 2.33 -19.23
C LYS A 156 -8.83 1.01 -18.46
N ALA A 157 -10.02 0.42 -18.33
CA ALA A 157 -10.19 -0.88 -17.71
C ALA A 157 -9.71 -2.00 -18.65
N VAL A 158 -8.80 -2.82 -18.18
CA VAL A 158 -8.32 -4.03 -18.85
C VAL A 158 -8.85 -5.24 -18.07
N GLU A 159 -9.59 -6.11 -18.76
CA GLU A 159 -10.10 -7.35 -18.17
C GLU A 159 -9.16 -8.50 -18.48
N LYS A 160 -8.82 -9.28 -17.46
CA LYS A 160 -8.05 -10.52 -17.58
C LYS A 160 -8.82 -11.66 -16.92
N ARG A 161 -9.01 -12.77 -17.63
CA ARG A 161 -9.63 -13.97 -17.06
C ARG A 161 -8.67 -14.66 -16.09
N VAL A 162 -9.20 -15.07 -14.94
CA VAL A 162 -8.47 -15.77 -13.89
C VAL A 162 -9.18 -17.10 -13.57
N ARG A 163 -8.43 -18.20 -13.52
CA ARG A 163 -8.96 -19.53 -13.23
C ARG A 163 -8.77 -19.88 -11.75
N LEU A 164 -9.58 -19.26 -10.91
CA LEU A 164 -9.47 -19.41 -9.45
C LEU A 164 -9.75 -20.83 -8.97
N GLU A 165 -10.68 -21.53 -9.60
CA GLU A 165 -11.00 -22.91 -9.22
C GLU A 165 -9.85 -23.87 -9.53
N ASP A 166 -9.22 -23.76 -10.70
CA ASP A 166 -8.03 -24.52 -11.07
C ASP A 166 -6.85 -24.20 -10.13
N LEU A 167 -6.74 -22.95 -9.71
CA LEU A 167 -5.72 -22.51 -8.76
C LEU A 167 -5.94 -23.13 -7.37
N LEU A 168 -7.19 -23.07 -6.85
CA LEU A 168 -7.52 -23.53 -5.50
C LEU A 168 -7.62 -25.05 -5.39
N LYS A 169 -8.30 -25.71 -6.35
CA LYS A 169 -8.57 -27.17 -6.30
C LYS A 169 -7.47 -28.01 -6.91
N LYS A 170 -6.78 -27.50 -7.96
CA LYS A 170 -5.78 -28.28 -8.72
C LYS A 170 -4.34 -27.78 -8.49
N GLY A 171 -4.15 -26.74 -7.67
CA GLY A 171 -2.83 -26.18 -7.36
C GLY A 171 -2.07 -25.64 -8.57
N LYS A 172 -2.76 -25.18 -9.63
CA LYS A 172 -2.12 -24.63 -10.83
C LYS A 172 -1.54 -23.25 -10.58
N LEU A 173 -0.39 -23.16 -9.94
CA LEU A 173 0.27 -21.90 -9.60
C LEU A 173 0.58 -21.00 -10.81
N LYS A 174 0.61 -21.53 -12.03
CA LYS A 174 0.76 -20.73 -13.25
C LYS A 174 -0.41 -19.78 -13.51
N GLU A 175 -1.58 -20.08 -12.95
CA GLU A 175 -2.77 -19.21 -13.03
C GLU A 175 -2.82 -18.17 -11.89
N ASN A 176 -1.85 -18.22 -10.96
CA ASN A 176 -1.77 -17.28 -9.87
C ASN A 176 -1.19 -15.96 -10.36
N ILE A 177 -2.03 -14.93 -10.40
CA ILE A 177 -1.69 -13.60 -10.92
C ILE A 177 -1.32 -12.69 -9.78
N LEU A 178 -0.25 -11.91 -9.95
CA LEU A 178 0.10 -10.83 -9.04
C LEU A 178 -0.96 -9.73 -9.11
N MET A 179 -1.52 -9.39 -7.95
CA MET A 179 -2.50 -8.31 -7.81
C MET A 179 -1.82 -6.95 -7.71
N MET A 180 -2.54 -5.92 -8.10
CA MET A 180 -2.10 -4.53 -7.95
C MET A 180 -3.11 -3.73 -7.14
N PRO A 181 -2.68 -2.62 -6.50
CA PRO A 181 -3.60 -1.73 -5.80
C PRO A 181 -4.67 -1.20 -6.76
N GLY A 182 -5.93 -1.21 -6.31
CA GLY A 182 -7.06 -0.78 -7.13
C GLY A 182 -7.65 -1.83 -8.07
N ASP A 183 -7.13 -3.06 -8.07
CA ASP A 183 -7.69 -4.17 -8.84
C ASP A 183 -9.10 -4.54 -8.34
N VAL A 184 -9.95 -4.95 -9.27
CA VAL A 184 -11.28 -5.50 -8.96
C VAL A 184 -11.35 -6.95 -9.44
N LEU A 185 -11.57 -7.87 -8.52
CA LEU A 185 -11.77 -9.29 -8.81
C LEU A 185 -13.26 -9.61 -8.82
N ILE A 186 -13.77 -10.06 -9.96
CA ILE A 186 -15.18 -10.38 -10.15
C ILE A 186 -15.32 -11.89 -10.30
N VAL A 187 -16.08 -12.51 -9.41
CA VAL A 187 -16.38 -13.95 -9.45
C VAL A 187 -17.84 -14.14 -9.82
N PRO A 188 -18.17 -14.54 -11.05
CA PRO A 188 -19.54 -14.73 -11.47
C PRO A 188 -20.13 -16.00 -10.86
N GLU A 189 -21.45 -16.07 -10.89
CA GLU A 189 -22.21 -17.27 -10.53
C GLU A 189 -22.11 -18.33 -11.61
N SER A 190 -22.17 -19.61 -11.19
CA SER A 190 -22.27 -20.73 -12.10
C SER A 190 -23.71 -20.90 -12.52
N PHE A 191 -23.98 -20.72 -13.79
CA PHE A 191 -25.26 -21.15 -14.39
C PHE A 191 -25.11 -22.61 -14.82
N PHE A 192 -26.10 -23.41 -14.44
CA PHE A 192 -26.17 -24.82 -14.81
C PHE A 192 -26.45 -24.99 -16.30
#